data_d541d6642fb7d1e0d980c1a4e790f599
#
_entry.id   d541d6642fb7d1e0d980c1a4e790f599
#
_cell.length_a   1.000
_cell.length_b   1.000
_cell.length_c   1.000
_cell.angle_alpha   90.00
_cell.angle_beta   90.00
_cell.angle_gamma   90.00
#
_symmetry.space_group_name_H-M   'P 1'
#
loop_
_entity.id
_entity.type
_entity.pdbx_description
1 polymer ?
#
loop_
_entity_poly.entity_id
_entity_poly.type
_entity_poly.pdbx_seq_one_letter_code
_entity_poly.pdbx_strand_id
1 'polypeptide(L)'
;MKKRYVLLLCAAALSIGAACSSVSAHGVFIANRFDQKALVLGEGPTDNAYNPSCVKSVEAYDKNFSSMDVETVSYKDHISIIPTDELGVTVTFFDYGFFTKDSAGKMHQAPFAEVADAVKTTHAIKWNVNYWSPDVKPGGIYNVPIQTDPSPGESADAPQGRYV
;
A
#
# COMPACT_ATOMS: atom_id res chain seq x y z
N MET A 1 32.34 -37.94 19.34
CA MET A 1 32.08 -37.34 17.99
C MET A 1 30.63 -36.97 17.73
N LYS A 2 29.61 -37.66 18.24
CA LYS A 2 28.17 -37.34 18.00
C LYS A 2 27.66 -35.98 18.51
N LYS A 3 28.21 -35.47 19.63
CA LYS A 3 27.77 -34.17 20.20
C LYS A 3 28.19 -32.93 19.37
N ARG A 4 29.28 -33.02 18.61
CA ARG A 4 29.74 -31.88 17.79
C ARG A 4 28.89 -31.66 16.52
N TYR A 5 28.30 -32.70 15.96
CA TYR A 5 27.43 -32.61 14.78
C TYR A 5 26.06 -32.05 15.12
N VAL A 6 25.56 -32.29 16.35
CA VAL A 6 24.28 -31.71 16.81
C VAL A 6 24.37 -30.20 16.99
N LEU A 7 25.51 -29.70 17.51
CA LEU A 7 25.74 -28.26 17.65
C LEU A 7 25.88 -27.55 16.29
N LEU A 8 26.50 -28.19 15.30
CA LEU A 8 26.62 -27.66 13.94
C LEU A 8 25.27 -27.62 13.21
N LEU A 9 24.41 -28.60 13.40
CA LEU A 9 23.05 -28.61 12.83
C LEU A 9 22.14 -27.55 13.46
N CYS A 10 22.24 -27.30 14.76
CA CYS A 10 21.50 -26.24 15.43
C CYS A 10 21.96 -24.84 15.00
N ALA A 11 23.26 -24.65 14.76
CA ALA A 11 23.79 -23.37 14.26
C ALA A 11 23.36 -23.09 12.82
N ALA A 12 23.28 -24.12 11.96
CA ALA A 12 22.78 -23.98 10.59
C ALA A 12 21.27 -23.71 10.53
N ALA A 13 20.48 -24.28 11.44
CA ALA A 13 19.05 -24.03 11.52
C ALA A 13 18.71 -22.62 12.02
N LEU A 14 19.54 -22.05 12.92
CA LEU A 14 19.38 -20.67 13.38
C LEU A 14 19.78 -19.63 12.32
N SER A 15 20.70 -19.93 11.42
CA SER A 15 21.13 -19.01 10.36
C SER A 15 20.12 -18.92 9.20
N ILE A 16 19.27 -19.93 8.98
CA ILE A 16 18.22 -19.91 7.96
C ILE A 16 17.01 -19.06 8.44
N GLY A 17 16.74 -19.02 9.76
CA GLY A 17 15.66 -18.22 10.33
C GLY A 17 15.89 -16.70 10.31
N ALA A 18 17.14 -16.24 10.16
CA ALA A 18 17.47 -14.80 10.15
C ALA A 18 17.42 -14.15 8.76
N ALA A 19 17.20 -14.93 7.69
CA ALA A 19 17.15 -14.43 6.31
C ALA A 19 15.73 -14.10 5.82
N CYS A 20 14.70 -14.36 6.61
CA CYS A 20 13.35 -13.84 6.35
C CYS A 20 13.28 -12.41 6.86
N SER A 21 13.91 -11.45 6.15
CA SER A 21 13.50 -10.07 6.24
C SER A 21 12.04 -10.05 5.83
N SER A 22 11.13 -9.86 6.78
CA SER A 22 9.73 -9.58 6.50
C SER A 22 9.73 -8.36 5.56
N VAL A 23 9.35 -8.59 4.31
CA VAL A 23 9.03 -7.49 3.39
C VAL A 23 7.74 -6.92 3.96
N SER A 24 7.92 -5.92 4.80
CA SER A 24 6.84 -5.16 5.38
C SER A 24 6.25 -4.31 4.27
N ALA A 25 5.06 -4.68 3.82
CA ALA A 25 4.33 -3.92 2.81
C ALA A 25 3.21 -3.13 3.50
N HIS A 26 3.47 -1.86 3.79
CA HIS A 26 2.45 -0.94 4.30
C HIS A 26 1.21 -0.95 3.39
N GLY A 27 0.07 -1.23 3.97
CA GLY A 27 -1.24 -1.11 3.31
C GLY A 27 -1.80 0.30 3.43
N VAL A 28 -2.76 0.63 2.57
CA VAL A 28 -3.64 1.79 2.74
C VAL A 28 -5.05 1.27 2.93
N PHE A 29 -5.71 1.65 4.01
CA PHE A 29 -7.04 1.17 4.38
C PHE A 29 -7.81 2.18 5.22
N ILE A 30 -9.13 2.04 5.28
CA ILE A 30 -9.98 2.86 6.15
C ILE A 30 -10.11 2.20 7.52
N ALA A 31 -9.88 2.97 8.57
CA ALA A 31 -10.08 2.53 9.95
C ALA A 31 -10.72 3.62 10.82
N ASN A 32 -11.38 3.19 11.90
CA ASN A 32 -11.82 4.11 12.94
C ASN A 32 -10.61 4.55 13.76
N ARG A 33 -10.36 5.85 13.79
CA ARG A 33 -9.34 6.48 14.63
C ARG A 33 -9.96 7.73 15.27
N PHE A 34 -10.02 7.76 16.60
CA PHE A 34 -10.56 8.91 17.36
C PHE A 34 -11.94 9.37 16.83
N ASP A 35 -12.87 8.42 16.65
CA ASP A 35 -14.22 8.62 16.10
C ASP A 35 -14.28 9.13 14.65
N GLN A 36 -13.17 9.06 13.93
CA GLN A 36 -13.08 9.43 12.52
C GLN A 36 -12.84 8.19 11.64
N LYS A 37 -13.29 8.28 10.39
CA LYS A 37 -12.98 7.28 9.34
C LYS A 37 -11.70 7.69 8.64
N ALA A 38 -10.56 7.41 9.27
CA ALA A 38 -9.26 7.78 8.76
C ALA A 38 -8.79 6.84 7.64
N LEU A 39 -8.23 7.41 6.58
CA LEU A 39 -7.39 6.66 5.65
C LEU A 39 -6.03 6.46 6.30
N VAL A 40 -5.70 5.22 6.58
CA VAL A 40 -4.50 4.82 7.31
C VAL A 40 -3.46 4.27 6.34
N LEU A 41 -2.22 4.68 6.53
CA LEU A 41 -1.04 4.02 5.96
C LEU A 41 -0.39 3.20 7.07
N GLY A 42 -0.36 1.87 6.97
CA GLY A 42 0.20 1.08 8.07
C GLY A 42 0.16 -0.42 7.85
N GLU A 43 0.56 -1.13 8.92
CA GLU A 43 0.59 -2.59 8.98
C GLU A 43 -0.16 -3.06 10.23
N GLY A 44 -1.45 -3.34 10.08
CA GLY A 44 -2.26 -3.82 11.19
C GLY A 44 -2.49 -2.75 12.25
N PRO A 45 -1.95 -2.90 13.48
CA PRO A 45 -2.25 -2.00 14.58
C PRO A 45 -1.48 -0.68 14.56
N THR A 46 -0.45 -0.56 13.73
CA THR A 46 0.40 0.63 13.67
C THR A 46 0.03 1.51 12.49
N ASP A 47 -0.22 2.79 12.78
CA ASP A 47 -0.50 3.81 11.78
C ASP A 47 0.76 4.65 11.56
N ASN A 48 1.07 4.94 10.30
CA ASN A 48 2.14 5.83 9.92
C ASN A 48 1.57 7.18 9.48
N ALA A 49 2.15 8.25 9.98
CA ALA A 49 1.89 9.58 9.47
C ALA A 49 2.31 9.68 7.99
N TYR A 50 1.52 10.38 7.18
CA TYR A 50 1.84 10.66 5.79
C TYR A 50 1.39 12.07 5.42
N ASN A 51 2.02 12.64 4.39
CA ASN A 51 1.57 13.91 3.85
C ASN A 51 0.24 13.70 3.12
N PRO A 52 -0.84 14.44 3.43
CA PRO A 52 -2.14 14.33 2.74
C PRO A 52 -2.05 14.44 1.22
N SER A 53 -1.05 15.15 0.69
CA SER A 53 -0.81 15.25 -0.75
C SER A 53 -0.46 13.92 -1.44
N CYS A 54 -0.15 12.87 -0.66
CA CYS A 54 -0.02 11.51 -1.18
C CYS A 54 -1.35 10.95 -1.68
N VAL A 55 -2.48 11.41 -1.16
CA VAL A 55 -3.82 11.04 -1.65
C VAL A 55 -4.11 11.88 -2.90
N LYS A 56 -4.15 11.23 -4.06
CA LYS A 56 -4.36 11.89 -5.35
C LYS A 56 -5.82 12.00 -5.72
N SER A 57 -6.62 11.00 -5.35
CA SER A 57 -8.07 11.03 -5.52
C SER A 57 -8.77 10.17 -4.49
N VAL A 58 -10.00 10.56 -4.18
CA VAL A 58 -10.99 9.74 -3.50
C VAL A 58 -12.23 9.78 -4.37
N GLU A 59 -12.51 8.70 -5.08
CA GLU A 59 -13.72 8.53 -5.86
C GLU A 59 -14.77 7.85 -4.97
N ALA A 60 -16.01 8.29 -5.06
CA ALA A 60 -17.10 7.76 -4.28
C ALA A 60 -18.27 7.32 -5.17
N TYR A 61 -18.94 6.27 -4.73
CA TYR A 61 -20.08 5.68 -5.43
C TYR A 61 -21.16 5.33 -4.41
N ASP A 62 -22.41 5.50 -4.82
CA ASP A 62 -23.57 5.05 -4.06
C ASP A 62 -23.70 3.50 -4.07
N LYS A 63 -24.74 2.97 -3.45
CA LYS A 63 -25.03 1.52 -3.38
C LYS A 63 -25.36 0.88 -4.73
N ASN A 64 -25.63 1.70 -5.76
CA ASN A 64 -25.91 1.28 -7.14
C ASN A 64 -24.75 1.56 -8.09
N PHE A 65 -23.58 1.99 -7.57
CA PHE A 65 -22.40 2.38 -8.33
C PHE A 65 -22.57 3.65 -9.17
N SER A 66 -23.52 4.52 -8.84
CA SER A 66 -23.55 5.87 -9.40
C SER A 66 -22.48 6.71 -8.70
N SER A 67 -21.73 7.49 -9.49
CA SER A 67 -20.73 8.40 -8.93
C SER A 67 -21.40 9.45 -8.04
N MET A 68 -20.79 9.76 -6.91
CA MET A 68 -21.23 10.77 -5.97
C MET A 68 -20.06 11.53 -5.37
N ASP A 69 -20.32 12.70 -4.82
CA ASP A 69 -19.33 13.43 -4.06
C ASP A 69 -19.20 12.86 -2.65
N VAL A 70 -18.00 12.89 -2.11
CA VAL A 70 -17.70 12.55 -0.72
C VAL A 70 -16.84 13.64 -0.10
N GLU A 71 -17.20 14.07 1.10
CA GLU A 71 -16.40 15.02 1.85
C GLU A 71 -15.17 14.34 2.47
N THR A 72 -14.03 15.01 2.35
CA THR A 72 -12.77 14.59 3.00
C THR A 72 -12.19 15.72 3.82
N VAL A 73 -11.62 15.40 4.96
CA VAL A 73 -10.93 16.35 5.85
C VAL A 73 -9.43 16.01 5.87
N SER A 74 -8.62 16.97 5.46
CA SER A 74 -7.16 16.85 5.52
C SER A 74 -6.63 17.35 6.86
N TYR A 75 -5.87 16.48 7.53
CA TYR A 75 -5.12 16.82 8.73
C TYR A 75 -3.62 16.99 8.39
N LYS A 76 -2.79 17.22 9.38
CA LYS A 76 -1.35 17.39 9.16
C LYS A 76 -0.67 16.11 8.64
N ASP A 77 -1.16 14.96 9.04
CA ASP A 77 -0.51 13.66 8.93
C ASP A 77 -1.41 12.54 8.37
N HIS A 78 -2.65 12.86 7.99
CA HIS A 78 -3.60 11.93 7.38
C HIS A 78 -4.78 12.68 6.75
N ILE A 79 -5.66 11.94 6.07
CA ILE A 79 -7.01 12.40 5.73
C ILE A 79 -8.06 11.51 6.39
N SER A 80 -9.25 12.10 6.60
CA SER A 80 -10.46 11.36 6.98
C SER A 80 -11.53 11.51 5.91
N ILE A 81 -12.37 10.49 5.78
CA ILE A 81 -13.54 10.48 4.91
C ILE A 81 -14.78 10.67 5.79
N ILE A 82 -15.70 11.55 5.38
CA ILE A 82 -16.97 11.77 6.07
C ILE A 82 -18.04 10.97 5.33
N PRO A 83 -18.40 9.77 5.81
CA PRO A 83 -19.38 8.94 5.13
C PRO A 83 -20.80 9.50 5.33
N THR A 84 -21.64 9.32 4.30
CA THR A 84 -23.08 9.52 4.37
C THR A 84 -23.80 8.17 4.32
N ASP A 85 -25.09 8.15 4.63
CA ASP A 85 -25.91 6.93 4.56
C ASP A 85 -26.05 6.38 3.12
N GLU A 86 -25.83 7.21 2.12
CA GLU A 86 -25.90 6.86 0.70
C GLU A 86 -24.59 6.26 0.19
N LEU A 87 -23.47 6.52 0.89
CA LEU A 87 -22.16 6.08 0.47
C LEU A 87 -22.06 4.56 0.45
N GLY A 88 -21.81 4.01 -0.73
CA GLY A 88 -21.64 2.58 -0.97
C GLY A 88 -20.17 2.17 -0.97
N VAL A 89 -19.37 2.84 -1.81
CA VAL A 89 -17.96 2.47 -2.03
C VAL A 89 -17.11 3.72 -2.17
N THR A 90 -15.88 3.67 -1.66
CA THR A 90 -14.83 4.62 -2.04
C THR A 90 -13.65 3.90 -2.65
N VAL A 91 -13.05 4.55 -3.66
CA VAL A 91 -11.81 4.13 -4.30
C VAL A 91 -10.79 5.24 -4.10
N THR A 92 -9.74 4.97 -3.36
CA THR A 92 -8.70 5.95 -3.07
C THR A 92 -7.42 5.61 -3.82
N PHE A 93 -6.87 6.59 -4.53
CA PHE A 93 -5.54 6.49 -5.11
C PHE A 93 -4.53 7.20 -4.22
N PHE A 94 -3.51 6.46 -3.81
CA PHE A 94 -2.45 6.91 -2.92
C PHE A 94 -1.09 6.74 -3.59
N ASP A 95 -0.37 7.85 -3.76
CA ASP A 95 0.98 7.88 -4.31
C ASP A 95 1.97 8.28 -3.21
N TYR A 96 2.69 7.29 -2.70
CA TYR A 96 3.69 7.49 -1.64
C TYR A 96 5.04 7.95 -2.18
N GLY A 97 5.17 8.04 -3.50
CA GLY A 97 6.38 8.50 -4.18
C GLY A 97 7.40 7.40 -4.46
N PHE A 98 8.61 7.83 -4.75
CA PHE A 98 9.69 6.95 -5.16
C PHE A 98 10.60 6.57 -3.98
N PHE A 99 11.01 5.32 -3.97
CA PHE A 99 11.99 4.76 -3.03
C PHE A 99 13.16 4.19 -3.83
N THR A 100 14.31 4.83 -3.75
CA THR A 100 15.50 4.48 -4.50
C THR A 100 16.56 3.90 -3.58
N LYS A 101 17.10 2.74 -3.95
CA LYS A 101 18.20 2.08 -3.27
C LYS A 101 19.51 2.46 -3.95
N ASP A 102 20.50 2.87 -3.16
CA ASP A 102 21.87 3.12 -3.64
C ASP A 102 22.72 1.84 -3.63
N SER A 103 23.93 1.92 -4.16
CA SER A 103 24.87 0.80 -4.24
C SER A 103 25.35 0.29 -2.88
N ALA A 104 25.24 1.09 -1.82
CA ALA A 104 25.52 0.72 -0.43
C ALA A 104 24.31 -0.01 0.23
N GLY A 105 23.18 -0.10 -0.48
CA GLY A 105 21.97 -0.74 0.02
C GLY A 105 21.04 0.16 0.83
N LYS A 106 21.35 1.45 0.96
CA LYS A 106 20.54 2.42 1.69
C LYS A 106 19.33 2.87 0.84
N MET A 107 18.16 2.98 1.48
CA MET A 107 16.93 3.49 0.85
C MET A 107 16.81 5.00 1.02
N HIS A 108 16.44 5.67 -0.07
CA HIS A 108 16.16 7.11 -0.14
C HIS A 108 14.75 7.31 -0.67
N GLN A 109 13.97 8.18 -0.04
CA GLN A 109 12.65 8.57 -0.56
C GLN A 109 12.84 9.69 -1.60
N ALA A 110 13.27 9.30 -2.78
CA ALA A 110 13.58 10.20 -3.89
C ALA A 110 13.54 9.43 -5.23
N PRO A 111 13.31 10.13 -6.37
CA PRO A 111 13.45 9.56 -7.70
C PRO A 111 14.86 9.05 -7.99
N PHE A 112 14.98 8.10 -8.92
CA PHE A 112 16.26 7.50 -9.31
C PHE A 112 17.33 8.55 -9.67
N ALA A 113 16.96 9.58 -10.42
CA ALA A 113 17.90 10.61 -10.89
C ALA A 113 18.44 11.53 -9.78
N GLU A 114 17.81 11.54 -8.59
CA GLU A 114 18.20 12.38 -7.47
C GLU A 114 19.09 11.66 -6.45
N VAL A 115 19.33 10.36 -6.64
CA VAL A 115 20.12 9.55 -5.73
C VAL A 115 21.46 9.19 -6.37
N ALA A 116 22.57 9.61 -5.75
CA ALA A 116 23.89 9.21 -6.19
C ALA A 116 24.05 7.69 -6.06
N ASP A 117 24.71 7.09 -7.06
CA ASP A 117 24.95 5.63 -7.13
C ASP A 117 23.67 4.78 -7.01
N ALA A 118 22.53 5.30 -7.48
CA ALA A 118 21.28 4.60 -7.51
C ALA A 118 21.37 3.28 -8.30
N VAL A 119 20.84 2.20 -7.73
CA VAL A 119 20.84 0.86 -8.38
C VAL A 119 19.44 0.34 -8.66
N LYS A 120 18.44 0.79 -7.89
CA LYS A 120 17.03 0.38 -8.06
C LYS A 120 16.11 1.46 -7.52
N THR A 121 15.00 1.71 -8.23
CA THR A 121 13.90 2.53 -7.72
C THR A 121 12.59 1.75 -7.74
N THR A 122 11.68 2.11 -6.84
CA THR A 122 10.31 1.60 -6.78
C THR A 122 9.39 2.80 -6.63
N HIS A 123 8.38 2.90 -7.47
CA HIS A 123 7.29 3.85 -7.30
C HIS A 123 6.20 3.20 -6.45
N ALA A 124 6.01 3.71 -5.24
CA ALA A 124 5.07 3.13 -4.27
C ALA A 124 3.69 3.75 -4.44
N ILE A 125 2.90 3.19 -5.33
CA ILE A 125 1.49 3.54 -5.53
C ILE A 125 0.59 2.48 -4.89
N LYS A 126 -0.56 2.91 -4.38
CA LYS A 126 -1.51 2.04 -3.68
C LYS A 126 -2.93 2.44 -4.03
N TRP A 127 -3.79 1.45 -4.06
CA TRP A 127 -5.22 1.62 -4.18
C TRP A 127 -5.91 1.04 -2.96
N ASN A 128 -6.92 1.74 -2.45
CA ASN A 128 -7.82 1.22 -1.45
C ASN A 128 -9.24 1.26 -1.99
N VAL A 129 -9.92 0.13 -1.94
CA VAL A 129 -11.36 0.02 -2.19
C VAL A 129 -12.01 -0.30 -0.86
N ASN A 130 -12.88 0.58 -0.38
CA ASN A 130 -13.60 0.39 0.86
C ASN A 130 -15.11 0.36 0.63
N TYR A 131 -15.76 -0.68 1.14
CA TYR A 131 -17.21 -0.84 1.13
C TYR A 131 -17.77 -0.26 2.42
N TRP A 132 -18.69 0.68 2.30
CA TRP A 132 -19.32 1.39 3.42
C TRP A 132 -20.66 0.79 3.81
N SER A 133 -21.28 0.05 2.90
CA SER A 133 -22.58 -0.57 3.10
C SER A 133 -22.56 -2.03 2.67
N PRO A 134 -23.17 -2.95 3.43
CA PRO A 134 -23.35 -4.34 3.03
C PRO A 134 -24.33 -4.51 1.85
N ASP A 135 -25.11 -3.46 1.54
CA ASP A 135 -26.12 -3.49 0.48
C ASP A 135 -25.54 -3.17 -0.91
N VAL A 136 -24.24 -2.90 -0.99
CA VAL A 136 -23.56 -2.68 -2.27
C VAL A 136 -23.58 -3.95 -3.08
N LYS A 137 -24.12 -3.89 -4.29
CA LYS A 137 -24.19 -5.05 -5.20
C LYS A 137 -22.77 -5.44 -5.66
N PRO A 138 -22.42 -6.74 -5.59
CA PRO A 138 -21.15 -7.20 -6.16
C PRO A 138 -21.10 -6.97 -7.68
N GLY A 139 -19.92 -6.67 -8.22
CA GLY A 139 -19.69 -6.58 -9.66
C GLY A 139 -19.67 -5.17 -10.25
N GLY A 140 -19.54 -4.13 -9.43
CA GLY A 140 -19.23 -2.79 -9.91
C GLY A 140 -17.85 -2.75 -10.60
N ILE A 141 -17.77 -2.03 -11.72
CA ILE A 141 -16.51 -1.82 -12.43
C ILE A 141 -15.88 -0.56 -11.86
N TYR A 142 -14.75 -0.70 -11.18
CA TYR A 142 -13.92 0.42 -10.76
C TYR A 142 -12.89 0.68 -11.83
N ASN A 143 -12.78 1.94 -12.29
CA ASN A 143 -11.67 2.37 -13.11
C ASN A 143 -10.44 2.57 -12.23
N VAL A 144 -9.80 1.48 -11.86
CA VAL A 144 -8.49 1.53 -11.22
C VAL A 144 -7.46 1.38 -12.33
N PRO A 145 -6.75 2.44 -12.74
CA PRO A 145 -5.66 2.30 -13.67
C PRO A 145 -4.55 1.50 -12.96
N ILE A 146 -4.43 0.23 -13.31
CA ILE A 146 -3.28 -0.57 -12.90
C ILE A 146 -2.12 -0.11 -13.78
N GLN A 147 -1.33 0.81 -13.28
CA GLN A 147 -0.06 1.15 -13.88
C GLN A 147 0.96 0.14 -13.37
N THR A 148 1.15 -0.93 -14.12
CA THR A 148 2.33 -1.77 -13.98
C THR A 148 3.47 -1.01 -14.64
N ASP A 149 4.31 -0.38 -13.84
CA ASP A 149 5.59 0.12 -14.33
C ASP A 149 6.56 -1.06 -14.33
N PRO A 150 6.96 -1.57 -15.51
CA PRO A 150 7.91 -2.68 -15.55
C PRO A 150 9.25 -2.15 -15.05
N SER A 151 9.71 -2.66 -13.90
CA SER A 151 11.09 -2.46 -13.49
C SER A 151 12.01 -2.99 -14.58
N PRO A 152 13.10 -2.29 -14.94
CA PRO A 152 14.05 -2.80 -15.93
C PRO A 152 14.56 -4.18 -15.49
N GLY A 153 14.15 -5.25 -16.21
CA GLY A 153 14.53 -6.63 -15.92
C GLY A 153 13.39 -7.56 -15.47
N GLU A 154 12.18 -7.06 -15.19
CA GLU A 154 11.02 -7.91 -15.03
C GLU A 154 10.30 -8.07 -16.38
N SER A 155 10.01 -9.33 -16.73
CA SER A 155 9.37 -9.67 -17.98
C SER A 155 7.97 -9.08 -18.05
N ALA A 156 7.58 -8.62 -19.24
CA ALA A 156 6.26 -8.07 -19.57
C ALA A 156 5.08 -9.06 -19.38
N ASP A 157 5.34 -10.25 -18.85
CA ASP A 157 4.40 -11.37 -18.71
C ASP A 157 3.79 -11.49 -17.30
N ALA A 158 3.95 -10.48 -16.43
CA ALA A 158 3.22 -10.48 -15.16
C ALA A 158 1.71 -10.42 -15.44
N PRO A 159 0.90 -11.37 -14.93
CA PRO A 159 -0.52 -11.39 -15.21
C PRO A 159 -1.15 -10.11 -14.66
N GLN A 160 -1.81 -9.37 -15.53
CA GLN A 160 -2.61 -8.22 -15.15
C GLN A 160 -3.74 -8.70 -14.25
N GLY A 161 -3.58 -8.49 -12.94
CA GLY A 161 -4.59 -8.85 -11.95
C GLY A 161 -5.83 -8.01 -12.15
N ARG A 162 -6.90 -8.58 -12.68
CA ARG A 162 -8.24 -8.07 -12.51
C ARG A 162 -8.69 -8.45 -11.12
N TYR A 163 -8.84 -7.48 -10.25
CA TYR A 163 -9.59 -7.69 -9.02
C TYR A 163 -11.08 -7.53 -9.36
N VAL A 164 -11.82 -8.61 -9.19
CA VAL A 164 -13.28 -8.66 -9.28
C VAL A 164 -13.84 -8.60 -7.87
#